data_750419837521e113c39a2365edaf227c
#
_entry.id   750419837521e113c39a2365edaf227c
#
_cell.length_a   1.000
_cell.length_b   1.000
_cell.length_c   1.000
_cell.angle_alpha   90.00
_cell.angle_beta   90.00
_cell.angle_gamma   90.00
#
_symmetry.space_group_name_H-M   'P 1'
#
loop_
_entity.id
_entity.type
_entity.pdbx_description
1 polymer ?
#
loop_
_entity_poly.entity_id
_entity_poly.type
_entity_poly.pdbx_seq_one_letter_code
_entity_poly.pdbx_strand_id
1 'polypeptide(L)'
;RFMIQRKSGVILFHTPDPARLAAPLMGGIAPAWASMEALSRNLSLELAPSGIRTVCVRTTGLPETETINVSFGLHAQASGITLQQFQGFIESMTHTKRLTTLAELANALVFASSDQAIGMTGAVLNLTGGKISD
;
A
#
# COMPACT_ATOMS: atom_id res chain seq x y z
N ARG A 1 -16.29 -17.14 2.10
CA ARG A 1 -16.98 -18.46 2.25
C ARG A 1 -16.09 -19.62 1.77
N PHE A 2 -15.59 -19.61 0.52
CA PHE A 2 -14.77 -20.71 -0.02
C PHE A 2 -13.43 -20.91 0.71
N MET A 3 -12.73 -19.85 1.08
CA MET A 3 -11.48 -19.93 1.85
C MET A 3 -11.72 -20.58 3.22
N ILE A 4 -12.81 -20.22 3.91
CA ILE A 4 -13.17 -20.80 5.21
C ILE A 4 -13.42 -22.32 5.08
N GLN A 5 -14.13 -22.73 4.04
CA GLN A 5 -14.40 -24.16 3.80
C GLN A 5 -13.12 -24.95 3.52
N ARG A 6 -12.15 -24.35 2.79
CA ARG A 6 -10.86 -24.97 2.49
C ARG A 6 -9.86 -24.85 3.65
N LYS A 7 -10.16 -24.06 4.67
CA LYS A 7 -9.25 -23.71 5.76
C LYS A 7 -7.91 -23.15 5.25
N SER A 8 -7.94 -22.43 4.15
CA SER A 8 -6.75 -21.86 3.51
C SER A 8 -7.14 -20.68 2.63
N GLY A 9 -6.34 -19.62 2.68
CA GLY A 9 -6.48 -18.46 1.83
C GLY A 9 -5.64 -17.28 2.29
N VAL A 10 -5.48 -16.32 1.40
CA VAL A 10 -4.83 -15.04 1.71
C VAL A 10 -5.69 -13.90 1.15
N ILE A 11 -5.94 -12.90 1.96
CA ILE A 11 -6.57 -11.64 1.54
C ILE A 11 -5.48 -10.57 1.54
N LEU A 12 -5.30 -9.94 0.39
CA LEU A 12 -4.31 -8.89 0.21
C LEU A 12 -5.00 -7.55 0.07
N PHE A 13 -4.48 -6.57 0.80
CA PHE A 13 -4.85 -5.16 0.68
C PHE A 13 -3.67 -4.39 0.10
N HIS A 14 -3.97 -3.34 -0.64
CA HIS A 14 -2.97 -2.38 -1.08
C HIS A 14 -3.41 -0.97 -0.67
N THR A 15 -2.50 -0.23 -0.03
CA THR A 15 -2.73 1.15 0.39
C THR A 15 -1.51 2.01 0.05
N PRO A 16 -1.72 3.28 -0.29
CA PRO A 16 -0.63 4.24 -0.39
C PRO A 16 -0.27 4.81 0.99
N ASP A 17 0.88 5.45 1.06
CA ASP A 17 1.45 6.04 2.28
C ASP A 17 0.58 7.08 3.00
N PRO A 18 -0.37 7.82 2.35
CA PRO A 18 -1.30 8.67 3.08
C PRO A 18 -2.28 7.91 4.00
N ALA A 19 -2.32 6.59 3.93
CA ALA A 19 -2.97 5.78 4.98
C ALA A 19 -2.36 6.01 6.37
N ARG A 20 -1.11 6.49 6.45
CA ARG A 20 -0.37 6.72 7.69
C ARG A 20 0.22 8.12 7.80
N LEU A 21 0.59 8.74 6.70
CA LEU A 21 1.17 10.08 6.68
C LEU A 21 0.13 11.12 6.28
N ALA A 22 0.19 12.28 6.90
CA ALA A 22 -0.60 13.40 6.45
C ALA A 22 -0.09 13.91 5.10
N ALA A 23 -1.02 14.18 4.20
CA ALA A 23 -0.73 14.82 2.92
C ALA A 23 -1.85 15.83 2.60
N PRO A 24 -1.52 16.99 2.02
CA PRO A 24 -2.51 17.98 1.65
C PRO A 24 -3.43 17.44 0.54
N LEU A 25 -4.62 18.00 0.41
CA LEU A 25 -5.60 17.72 -0.65
C LEU A 25 -6.07 16.25 -0.73
N MET A 26 -5.90 15.46 0.35
CA MET A 26 -6.32 14.05 0.38
C MET A 26 -7.78 13.86 0.79
N GLY A 27 -8.42 14.88 1.42
CA GLY A 27 -9.82 14.81 1.82
C GLY A 27 -10.16 13.53 2.59
N GLY A 28 -11.19 12.82 2.16
CA GLY A 28 -11.63 11.55 2.76
C GLY A 28 -10.86 10.33 2.29
N ILE A 29 -9.96 10.44 1.30
CA ILE A 29 -9.26 9.30 0.72
C ILE A 29 -8.25 8.70 1.72
N ALA A 30 -7.45 9.54 2.37
CA ALA A 30 -6.45 9.08 3.35
C ALA A 30 -7.10 8.35 4.54
N PRO A 31 -8.17 8.85 5.19
CA PRO A 31 -8.93 8.08 6.18
C PRO A 31 -9.50 6.77 5.64
N ALA A 32 -9.97 6.73 4.39
CA ALA A 32 -10.46 5.48 3.79
C ALA A 32 -9.35 4.44 3.67
N TRP A 33 -8.14 4.80 3.25
CA TRP A 33 -7.00 3.89 3.21
C TRP A 33 -6.54 3.46 4.61
N ALA A 34 -6.54 4.36 5.58
CA ALA A 34 -6.24 4.03 6.97
C ALA A 34 -7.25 3.00 7.54
N SER A 35 -8.54 3.13 7.17
CA SER A 35 -9.56 2.15 7.56
C SER A 35 -9.35 0.78 6.92
N MET A 36 -8.82 0.71 5.69
CA MET A 36 -8.46 -0.56 5.05
C MET A 36 -7.34 -1.29 5.80
N GLU A 37 -6.33 -0.57 6.28
CA GLU A 37 -5.27 -1.16 7.11
C GLU A 37 -5.82 -1.65 8.46
N ALA A 38 -6.73 -0.88 9.09
CA ALA A 38 -7.41 -1.31 10.30
C ALA A 38 -8.27 -2.55 10.06
N LEU A 39 -9.02 -2.59 8.95
CA LEU A 39 -9.82 -3.75 8.54
C LEU A 39 -8.93 -4.99 8.33
N SER A 40 -7.80 -4.85 7.66
CA SER A 40 -6.84 -5.94 7.46
C SER A 40 -6.40 -6.55 8.80
N ARG A 41 -6.07 -5.71 9.80
CA ARG A 41 -5.70 -6.19 11.14
C ARG A 41 -6.86 -6.92 11.84
N ASN A 42 -8.08 -6.40 11.77
CA ASN A 42 -9.23 -7.04 12.40
C ASN A 42 -9.55 -8.38 11.74
N LEU A 43 -9.57 -8.42 10.40
CA LEU A 43 -9.80 -9.66 9.65
C LEU A 43 -8.72 -10.71 9.92
N SER A 44 -7.48 -10.31 10.21
CA SER A 44 -6.42 -11.26 10.55
C SER A 44 -6.75 -12.03 11.83
N LEU A 45 -7.29 -11.35 12.84
CA LEU A 45 -7.71 -11.99 14.09
C LEU A 45 -8.94 -12.89 13.88
N GLU A 46 -9.93 -12.39 13.14
CA GLU A 46 -11.19 -13.12 12.92
C GLU A 46 -11.02 -14.37 12.06
N LEU A 47 -10.13 -14.31 11.05
CA LEU A 47 -10.01 -15.35 10.02
C LEU A 47 -8.85 -16.32 10.25
N ALA A 48 -7.90 -15.99 11.13
CA ALA A 48 -6.78 -16.87 11.45
C ALA A 48 -7.21 -18.27 11.92
N PRO A 49 -8.25 -18.44 12.78
CA PRO A 49 -8.74 -19.77 13.15
C PRO A 49 -9.25 -20.62 11.97
N SER A 50 -9.59 -19.95 10.86
CA SER A 50 -10.00 -20.60 9.62
C SER A 50 -8.83 -20.82 8.63
N GLY A 51 -7.59 -20.63 9.06
CA GLY A 51 -6.41 -20.79 8.20
C GLY A 51 -6.26 -19.72 7.12
N ILE A 52 -6.87 -18.54 7.31
CA ILE A 52 -6.83 -17.44 6.34
C ILE A 52 -5.93 -16.34 6.90
N ARG A 53 -4.99 -15.88 6.09
CA ARG A 53 -4.10 -14.75 6.38
C ARG A 53 -4.62 -13.47 5.72
N THR A 54 -4.35 -12.33 6.34
CA THR A 54 -4.57 -11.01 5.72
C THR A 54 -3.28 -10.20 5.81
N VAL A 55 -2.87 -9.64 4.69
CA VAL A 55 -1.66 -8.81 4.61
C VAL A 55 -1.98 -7.55 3.81
N CYS A 56 -1.53 -6.42 4.30
CA CYS A 56 -1.56 -5.17 3.55
C CYS A 56 -0.17 -4.89 2.97
N VAL A 57 -0.11 -4.36 1.75
CA VAL A 57 1.12 -3.84 1.15
C VAL A 57 0.96 -2.34 0.99
N ARG A 58 1.90 -1.56 1.51
CA ARG A 58 1.87 -0.09 1.43
C ARG A 58 2.97 0.41 0.51
N THR A 59 2.60 1.29 -0.45
CA THR A 59 3.55 1.95 -1.36
C THR A 59 3.46 3.47 -1.23
N THR A 60 4.45 4.19 -1.75
CA THR A 60 4.39 5.66 -1.84
C THR A 60 3.58 6.10 -3.07
N GLY A 61 3.89 5.54 -4.21
CA GLY A 61 3.22 5.81 -5.49
C GLY A 61 3.74 4.83 -6.53
N LEU A 62 2.96 4.63 -7.57
CA LEU A 62 3.25 3.69 -8.66
C LEU A 62 3.22 4.49 -9.97
N PRO A 63 4.34 5.11 -10.38
CA PRO A 63 4.36 6.10 -11.48
C PRO A 63 3.93 5.52 -12.84
N GLU A 64 3.95 4.19 -12.99
CA GLU A 64 3.46 3.52 -14.19
C GLU A 64 1.92 3.48 -14.27
N THR A 65 1.20 3.96 -13.24
CA THR A 65 -0.27 3.90 -13.22
C THR A 65 -0.89 5.25 -13.57
N GLU A 66 -1.97 5.20 -14.37
CA GLU A 66 -2.76 6.39 -14.72
C GLU A 66 -3.31 7.08 -13.46
N THR A 67 -3.77 6.33 -12.48
CA THR A 67 -4.30 6.87 -11.21
C THR A 67 -3.27 7.76 -10.50
N ILE A 68 -2.00 7.34 -10.46
CA ILE A 68 -0.96 8.15 -9.83
C ILE A 68 -0.61 9.37 -10.70
N ASN A 69 -0.56 9.23 -12.02
CA ASN A 69 -0.31 10.36 -12.93
C ASN A 69 -1.39 11.44 -12.77
N VAL A 70 -2.66 11.05 -12.70
CA VAL A 70 -3.76 11.99 -12.45
C VAL A 70 -3.65 12.63 -11.05
N SER A 71 -3.43 11.83 -10.01
CA SER A 71 -3.31 12.33 -8.64
C SER A 71 -2.12 13.28 -8.47
N PHE A 72 -0.95 12.88 -8.92
CA PHE A 72 0.24 13.72 -8.87
C PHE A 72 0.11 14.97 -9.74
N GLY A 73 -0.58 14.88 -10.89
CA GLY A 73 -0.90 16.03 -11.74
C GLY A 73 -1.76 17.08 -11.03
N LEU A 74 -2.79 16.65 -10.29
CA LEU A 74 -3.63 17.55 -9.50
C LEU A 74 -2.84 18.26 -8.40
N HIS A 75 -1.96 17.53 -7.68
CA HIS A 75 -1.10 18.12 -6.66
C HIS A 75 -0.05 19.08 -7.27
N ALA A 76 0.51 18.72 -8.41
CA ALA A 76 1.47 19.56 -9.13
C ALA A 76 0.81 20.88 -9.58
N GLN A 77 -0.38 20.81 -10.16
CA GLN A 77 -1.18 21.97 -10.54
C GLN A 77 -1.48 22.87 -9.35
N ALA A 78 -1.96 22.29 -8.24
CA ALA A 78 -2.27 23.03 -7.02
C ALA A 78 -1.01 23.70 -6.41
N SER A 79 0.16 23.16 -6.66
CA SER A 79 1.46 23.67 -6.18
C SER A 79 2.17 24.60 -7.17
N GLY A 80 1.60 24.81 -8.39
CA GLY A 80 2.19 25.63 -9.43
C GLY A 80 3.48 25.07 -10.04
N ILE A 81 3.65 23.74 -10.04
CA ILE A 81 4.84 23.03 -10.56
C ILE A 81 4.43 21.97 -11.60
N THR A 82 5.40 21.41 -12.31
CA THR A 82 5.15 20.32 -13.27
C THR A 82 4.95 18.98 -12.56
N LEU A 83 4.27 18.03 -13.23
CA LEU A 83 4.14 16.65 -12.77
C LEU A 83 5.50 16.02 -12.44
N GLN A 84 6.50 16.22 -13.29
CA GLN A 84 7.85 15.70 -13.10
C GLN A 84 8.52 16.29 -11.85
N GLN A 85 8.35 17.59 -11.61
CA GLN A 85 8.87 18.24 -10.40
C GLN A 85 8.18 17.71 -9.13
N PHE A 86 6.87 17.50 -9.18
CA PHE A 86 6.13 16.91 -8.06
C PHE A 86 6.57 15.47 -7.80
N GLN A 87 6.70 14.64 -8.84
CA GLN A 87 7.20 13.28 -8.70
C GLN A 87 8.62 13.27 -8.09
N GLY A 88 9.54 14.08 -8.60
CA GLY A 88 10.90 14.21 -8.05
C GLY A 88 10.91 14.67 -6.58
N PHE A 89 9.97 15.54 -6.19
CA PHE A 89 9.78 15.91 -4.79
C PHE A 89 9.39 14.70 -3.93
N ILE A 90 8.41 13.90 -4.36
CA ILE A 90 8.00 12.70 -3.64
C ILE A 90 9.15 11.67 -3.57
N GLU A 91 9.89 11.47 -4.67
CA GLU A 91 11.07 10.60 -4.71
C GLU A 91 12.15 11.05 -3.71
N SER A 92 12.38 12.36 -3.60
CA SER A 92 13.36 12.92 -2.67
C SER A 92 13.06 12.60 -1.20
N MET A 93 11.80 12.36 -0.86
CA MET A 93 11.36 12.00 0.49
C MET A 93 11.58 10.51 0.81
N THR A 94 11.82 9.66 -0.18
CA THR A 94 12.17 8.26 0.05
C THR A 94 13.67 8.12 0.33
N HIS A 95 14.06 7.10 1.11
CA HIS A 95 15.48 6.80 1.31
C HIS A 95 16.13 6.25 0.04
N THR A 96 15.37 5.51 -0.78
CA THR A 96 15.84 4.94 -2.05
C THR A 96 15.91 5.95 -3.18
N LYS A 97 15.39 7.18 -2.99
CA LYS A 97 15.34 8.27 -4.00
C LYS A 97 14.61 7.89 -5.28
N ARG A 98 13.70 6.96 -5.20
CA ARG A 98 12.81 6.54 -6.28
C ARG A 98 11.49 6.02 -5.74
N LEU A 99 10.48 5.94 -6.60
CA LEU A 99 9.21 5.31 -6.28
C LEU A 99 9.27 3.79 -6.52
N THR A 100 8.35 3.09 -5.88
CA THR A 100 8.13 1.65 -6.08
C THR A 100 7.55 1.40 -7.48
N THR A 101 8.02 0.37 -8.15
CA THR A 101 7.50 -0.06 -9.44
C THR A 101 6.33 -1.02 -9.29
N LEU A 102 5.52 -1.16 -10.36
CA LEU A 102 4.46 -2.19 -10.41
C LEU A 102 5.02 -3.61 -10.25
N ALA A 103 6.19 -3.87 -10.83
CA ALA A 103 6.86 -5.16 -10.70
C ALA A 103 7.27 -5.47 -9.25
N GLU A 104 7.79 -4.48 -8.52
CA GLU A 104 8.15 -4.64 -7.11
C GLU A 104 6.91 -4.87 -6.25
N LEU A 105 5.82 -4.14 -6.49
CA LEU A 105 4.55 -4.40 -5.82
C LEU A 105 4.03 -5.81 -6.12
N ALA A 106 4.03 -6.23 -7.39
CA ALA A 106 3.59 -7.56 -7.80
C ALA A 106 4.41 -8.67 -7.11
N ASN A 107 5.73 -8.53 -7.06
CA ASN A 107 6.61 -9.48 -6.38
C ASN A 107 6.29 -9.58 -4.88
N ALA A 108 6.03 -8.45 -4.21
CA ALA A 108 5.64 -8.44 -2.80
C ALA A 108 4.28 -9.12 -2.57
N LEU A 109 3.31 -8.89 -3.46
CA LEU A 109 1.99 -9.53 -3.38
C LEU A 109 2.09 -11.04 -3.62
N VAL A 110 2.90 -11.49 -4.59
CA VAL A 110 3.17 -12.91 -4.84
C VAL A 110 3.82 -13.55 -3.62
N PHE A 111 4.86 -12.94 -3.06
CA PHE A 111 5.50 -13.41 -1.83
C PHE A 111 4.49 -13.50 -0.68
N ALA A 112 3.73 -12.44 -0.41
CA ALA A 112 2.74 -12.40 0.68
C ALA A 112 1.65 -13.47 0.53
N SER A 113 1.30 -13.84 -0.71
CA SER A 113 0.30 -14.88 -1.00
C SER A 113 0.84 -16.31 -0.91
N SER A 114 2.16 -16.48 -0.94
CA SER A 114 2.82 -17.79 -0.94
C SER A 114 2.98 -18.39 0.46
N ASP A 115 3.32 -19.67 0.51
CA ASP A 115 3.65 -20.38 1.76
C ASP A 115 4.95 -19.88 2.42
N GLN A 116 5.81 -19.19 1.66
CA GLN A 116 7.01 -18.55 2.22
C GLN A 116 6.67 -17.45 3.24
N ALA A 117 5.48 -16.87 3.14
CA ALA A 117 4.97 -15.86 4.05
C ALA A 117 3.96 -16.42 5.08
N ILE A 118 3.98 -17.73 5.37
CA ILE A 118 2.96 -18.41 6.19
C ILE A 118 2.82 -17.83 7.60
N GLY A 119 3.89 -17.32 8.18
CA GLY A 119 3.87 -16.64 9.48
C GLY A 119 3.34 -15.20 9.44
N MET A 120 2.99 -14.68 8.26
CA MET A 120 2.63 -13.28 8.08
C MET A 120 1.12 -13.12 7.98
N THR A 121 0.50 -12.52 9.01
CA THR A 121 -0.90 -12.08 9.01
C THR A 121 -1.06 -10.83 9.86
N GLY A 122 -2.02 -9.96 9.54
CA GLY A 122 -2.22 -8.69 10.24
C GLY A 122 -1.09 -7.66 10.02
N ALA A 123 -0.14 -7.98 9.16
CA ALA A 123 1.04 -7.18 8.90
C ALA A 123 0.82 -6.17 7.76
N VAL A 124 1.62 -5.12 7.76
CA VAL A 124 1.78 -4.22 6.62
C VAL A 124 3.20 -4.39 6.08
N LEU A 125 3.31 -4.86 4.84
CA LEU A 125 4.57 -4.84 4.08
C LEU A 125 4.81 -3.41 3.60
N ASN A 126 5.88 -2.82 4.07
CA ASN A 126 6.23 -1.44 3.78
C ASN A 126 7.14 -1.35 2.55
N LEU A 127 6.58 -0.99 1.40
CA LEU A 127 7.28 -0.74 0.15
C LEU A 127 7.37 0.76 -0.18
N THR A 128 7.48 1.61 0.83
CA THR A 128 7.55 3.07 0.63
C THR A 128 8.94 3.59 0.30
N GLY A 129 9.91 2.71 0.08
CA GLY A 129 11.30 3.10 -0.16
C GLY A 129 11.95 3.83 1.04
N GLY A 130 11.44 3.58 2.24
CA GLY A 130 11.91 4.22 3.48
C GLY A 130 11.26 5.57 3.79
N LYS A 131 10.29 6.05 3.00
CA LYS A 131 9.52 7.27 3.32
C LYS A 131 8.77 7.12 4.65
N ILE A 132 8.31 5.92 4.96
CA ILE A 132 7.83 5.52 6.27
C ILE A 132 8.85 4.55 6.86
N SER A 133 9.33 4.85 8.05
CA SER A 133 10.13 3.94 8.87
C SER A 133 9.24 3.42 9.99
N ASP A 134 9.01 2.11 10.03
CA ASP A 134 8.22 1.42 11.07
C ASP A 134 9.12 0.94 12.20
#